data_6976670042eeeae6f6f16efa830703fd
#
_entry.id   6976670042eeeae6f6f16efa830703fd
#
_cell.length_a   1.000
_cell.length_b   1.000
_cell.length_c   1.000
_cell.angle_alpha   90.00
_cell.angle_beta   90.00
_cell.angle_gamma   90.00
#
_symmetry.space_group_name_H-M   'P 1'
#
loop_
_entity.id
_entity.type
_entity.pdbx_description
1 polymer ?
#
loop_
_entity_poly.entity_id
_entity_poly.type
_entity_poly.pdbx_seq_one_letter_code
_entity_poly.pdbx_strand_id
1 'polypeptide(L)'
;MSSFIHQVGQKLGSQMRLLFEGMSGDRVSGSSDIPIRNLSQRTEGAGVMLGTPSQMAASTALSASGRGSRGWKKRDSDLEERARRHLEPLAPRLLSGLIVGWNPRMRTTAGVAISSRSEIWLNPALRSISEEEVEKTLLHELAHVLAQHRHGRRRLAPHGPEWMQACVDLGIPGESRTHQLPFIGRRMKRHYLLRCPGCNESHERVRAPRRAVACLACCRTHNNGAYHERFRLLVTRKSGN
;
A
#
# COMPACT_ATOMS: atom_id res chain seq x y z
N MET A 1 25.22 -2.28 41.09
CA MET A 1 24.42 -1.41 40.19
C MET A 1 24.33 -2.11 38.84
N SER A 2 23.44 -3.09 38.73
CA SER A 2 23.20 -3.81 37.45
C SER A 2 21.90 -4.61 37.58
N SER A 3 20.74 -3.98 37.46
CA SER A 3 19.46 -4.71 37.45
C SER A 3 18.24 -3.83 37.05
N PHE A 4 18.41 -2.84 36.17
CA PHE A 4 17.27 -1.95 35.82
C PHE A 4 16.99 -1.80 34.31
N ILE A 5 17.63 -2.58 33.42
CA ILE A 5 17.49 -2.42 31.95
C ILE A 5 16.68 -3.55 31.28
N HIS A 6 16.14 -4.50 32.02
CA HIS A 6 15.52 -5.70 31.39
C HIS A 6 13.98 -5.74 31.39
N GLN A 7 13.27 -4.68 31.73
CA GLN A 7 11.80 -4.74 31.90
C GLN A 7 10.97 -3.82 31.00
N VAL A 8 11.55 -3.15 30.00
CA VAL A 8 10.80 -2.25 29.08
C VAL A 8 10.49 -2.88 27.73
N GLY A 9 11.05 -4.06 27.40
CA GLY A 9 10.96 -4.69 26.08
C GLY A 9 9.72 -5.56 25.79
N GLN A 10 8.85 -5.87 26.77
CA GLN A 10 7.82 -6.91 26.57
C GLN A 10 6.36 -6.44 26.49
N LYS A 11 6.07 -5.16 26.38
CA LYS A 11 4.66 -4.68 26.39
C LYS A 11 4.10 -4.16 25.06
N LEU A 12 4.81 -4.29 23.94
CA LEU A 12 4.35 -3.79 22.62
C LEU A 12 4.01 -4.89 21.59
N GLY A 13 4.10 -6.16 21.97
CA GLY A 13 3.90 -7.31 21.06
C GLY A 13 2.48 -7.88 20.94
N SER A 14 1.51 -7.46 21.75
CA SER A 14 0.24 -8.20 21.90
C SER A 14 -1.01 -7.59 21.25
N GLN A 15 -0.93 -6.50 20.52
CA GLN A 15 -2.14 -5.83 19.99
C GLN A 15 -2.41 -5.97 18.48
N MET A 16 -1.65 -6.78 17.76
CA MET A 16 -1.86 -6.94 16.30
C MET A 16 -2.18 -8.38 15.83
N ARG A 17 -2.75 -9.22 16.68
CA ARG A 17 -2.96 -10.66 16.33
C ARG A 17 -4.42 -11.15 16.32
N LEU A 18 -5.40 -10.31 16.11
CA LEU A 18 -6.81 -10.74 16.10
C LEU A 18 -7.64 -10.13 14.97
N LEU A 19 -7.28 -10.40 13.71
CA LEU A 19 -8.21 -10.15 12.58
C LEU A 19 -8.05 -11.16 11.42
N PHE A 20 -7.64 -12.42 11.67
CA PHE A 20 -7.66 -13.41 10.59
C PHE A 20 -7.73 -14.84 11.14
N GLU A 21 -8.90 -15.22 11.66
CA GLU A 21 -9.32 -16.62 11.73
C GLU A 21 -10.86 -16.69 11.64
N GLY A 22 -11.32 -17.31 10.58
CA GLY A 22 -12.74 -17.68 10.44
C GLY A 22 -13.24 -17.61 9.00
N MET A 23 -12.86 -18.56 8.15
CA MET A 23 -13.73 -19.14 7.10
C MET A 23 -13.01 -20.34 6.48
N SER A 24 -13.23 -21.49 7.06
CA SER A 24 -13.03 -22.80 6.41
C SER A 24 -14.40 -23.38 6.00
N GLY A 25 -14.42 -24.06 4.83
CA GLY A 25 -15.54 -24.90 4.37
C GLY A 25 -16.26 -24.27 3.18
N ASP A 26 -16.27 -24.76 1.95
CA ASP A 26 -16.63 -26.08 1.49
C ASP A 26 -16.23 -26.28 0.03
N ARG A 27 -15.87 -27.52 -0.28
CA ARG A 27 -15.65 -28.02 -1.64
C ARG A 27 -17.00 -28.22 -2.34
N VAL A 28 -17.13 -27.72 -3.58
CA VAL A 28 -18.06 -28.30 -4.54
C VAL A 28 -17.32 -28.51 -5.86
N SER A 29 -17.18 -29.78 -6.20
CA SER A 29 -16.76 -30.29 -7.49
C SER A 29 -17.85 -30.04 -8.55
N GLY A 30 -17.48 -29.51 -9.69
CA GLY A 30 -18.35 -29.34 -10.85
C GLY A 30 -17.54 -29.28 -12.13
N SER A 31 -17.35 -30.46 -12.72
CA SER A 31 -16.87 -30.66 -14.08
C SER A 31 -17.93 -30.21 -15.07
N SER A 32 -17.57 -29.41 -16.09
CA SER A 32 -18.26 -29.37 -17.34
C SER A 32 -17.36 -28.83 -18.47
N ASP A 33 -17.02 -29.72 -19.35
CA ASP A 33 -16.42 -29.51 -20.65
C ASP A 33 -17.26 -28.59 -21.53
N ILE A 34 -16.64 -27.64 -22.24
CA ILE A 34 -17.23 -27.01 -23.44
C ILE A 34 -16.13 -26.81 -24.49
N PRO A 35 -16.42 -27.08 -25.78
CA PRO A 35 -15.42 -27.42 -26.78
C PRO A 35 -14.88 -26.25 -27.57
N ILE A 36 -13.70 -26.55 -28.13
CA ILE A 36 -12.93 -25.78 -29.10
C ILE A 36 -13.76 -25.56 -30.39
N ARG A 37 -13.89 -24.34 -30.84
CA ARG A 37 -14.20 -24.00 -32.21
C ARG A 37 -13.06 -23.25 -32.86
N ASN A 38 -12.44 -23.95 -33.82
CA ASN A 38 -11.61 -23.47 -34.91
C ASN A 38 -12.48 -22.69 -35.91
N LEU A 39 -12.03 -21.57 -36.40
CA LEU A 39 -12.29 -21.07 -37.76
C LEU A 39 -11.22 -20.08 -38.20
N SER A 40 -10.28 -20.56 -38.96
CA SER A 40 -9.91 -20.25 -40.36
C SER A 40 -10.05 -18.80 -40.85
N GLN A 41 -8.89 -18.26 -41.20
CA GLN A 41 -8.50 -17.60 -42.45
C GLN A 41 -9.49 -16.64 -43.16
N ARG A 42 -9.07 -15.40 -43.34
CA ARG A 42 -9.14 -14.71 -44.63
C ARG A 42 -8.03 -13.71 -44.85
N THR A 43 -7.45 -13.79 -45.97
CA THR A 43 -6.44 -13.20 -46.79
C THR A 43 -6.72 -11.75 -47.23
N GLU A 44 -5.61 -11.04 -47.43
CA GLU A 44 -5.24 -10.13 -48.52
C GLU A 44 -5.91 -8.77 -48.69
N GLY A 45 -5.01 -7.75 -48.83
CA GLY A 45 -5.35 -6.45 -49.40
C GLY A 45 -4.17 -5.49 -49.31
N ALA A 46 -3.34 -5.50 -50.33
CA ALA A 46 -2.20 -4.61 -50.53
C ALA A 46 -2.65 -3.17 -50.77
N GLY A 47 -1.87 -2.22 -50.29
CA GLY A 47 -2.01 -0.79 -50.59
C GLY A 47 -0.76 0.00 -50.22
N VAL A 48 0.23 0.01 -51.14
CA VAL A 48 1.43 0.85 -51.11
C VAL A 48 1.01 2.29 -51.42
N MET A 49 1.35 3.24 -50.55
CA MET A 49 1.51 4.63 -50.92
C MET A 49 2.73 5.25 -50.21
N LEU A 50 3.71 5.54 -51.01
CA LEU A 50 4.89 6.39 -50.73
C LEU A 50 4.46 7.85 -50.52
N GLY A 51 4.90 8.44 -49.44
CA GLY A 51 4.82 9.87 -49.20
C GLY A 51 6.01 10.33 -48.36
N THR A 52 6.94 11.02 -48.98
CA THR A 52 8.18 11.58 -48.48
C THR A 52 7.98 12.76 -47.52
N PRO A 53 8.99 13.20 -46.77
CA PRO A 53 8.92 13.94 -45.53
C PRO A 53 8.85 15.45 -45.74
N SER A 54 8.13 16.12 -44.88
CA SER A 54 8.27 17.60 -44.78
C SER A 54 8.59 17.99 -43.34
N GLN A 55 9.54 18.81 -43.28
CA GLN A 55 10.29 19.40 -42.19
C GLN A 55 9.47 20.31 -41.27
N MET A 56 9.98 20.41 -40.06
CA MET A 56 9.99 21.59 -39.20
C MET A 56 8.65 22.17 -38.72
N ALA A 57 8.41 22.03 -37.44
CA ALA A 57 7.90 23.16 -36.66
C ALA A 57 8.41 23.07 -35.22
N ALA A 58 9.02 24.15 -34.85
CA ALA A 58 9.72 24.44 -33.63
C ALA A 58 8.83 24.31 -32.37
N SER A 59 9.51 23.88 -31.33
CA SER A 59 9.21 24.09 -29.93
C SER A 59 8.46 25.40 -29.63
N THR A 60 7.31 25.25 -29.00
CA THR A 60 6.80 26.30 -28.11
C THR A 60 6.59 25.68 -26.75
N ALA A 61 7.59 25.85 -25.91
CA ALA A 61 7.50 25.59 -24.49
C ALA A 61 6.52 26.60 -23.89
N LEU A 62 5.27 26.18 -23.72
CA LEU A 62 4.32 26.88 -22.86
C LEU A 62 4.69 26.55 -21.42
N SER A 63 5.48 27.46 -20.85
CA SER A 63 5.64 27.57 -19.41
C SER A 63 4.27 27.85 -18.78
N ALA A 64 3.59 26.83 -18.33
CA ALA A 64 2.45 26.97 -17.44
C ALA A 64 2.97 27.42 -16.08
N SER A 65 3.07 28.73 -15.90
CA SER A 65 3.31 29.38 -14.62
C SER A 65 2.23 29.01 -13.61
N GLY A 66 2.69 28.48 -12.49
CA GLY A 66 2.02 27.95 -11.37
C GLY A 66 0.79 28.63 -10.85
N ARG A 67 -0.18 27.81 -10.58
CA ARG A 67 -1.03 27.96 -9.41
C ARG A 67 -0.52 26.96 -8.38
N GLY A 68 -0.12 27.45 -7.20
CA GLY A 68 0.50 26.68 -6.13
C GLY A 68 -0.22 25.37 -5.83
N SER A 69 0.34 24.28 -6.28
CA SER A 69 -0.18 22.93 -6.08
C SER A 69 0.17 22.45 -4.68
N ARG A 70 -0.74 22.66 -3.76
CA ARG A 70 -0.64 22.09 -2.42
C ARG A 70 -0.58 20.57 -2.52
N GLY A 71 0.65 20.01 -2.55
CA GLY A 71 0.90 18.61 -2.25
C GLY A 71 0.37 17.59 -3.27
N TRP A 72 0.49 17.85 -4.56
CA TRP A 72 0.20 16.87 -5.61
C TRP A 72 1.38 15.90 -5.81
N LYS A 73 1.07 14.67 -6.21
CA LYS A 73 2.04 13.70 -6.68
C LYS A 73 2.86 14.32 -7.82
N LYS A 74 4.19 14.22 -7.76
CA LYS A 74 5.10 14.77 -8.77
C LYS A 74 5.94 13.63 -9.34
N ARG A 75 5.87 13.43 -10.65
CA ARG A 75 6.76 12.50 -11.36
C ARG A 75 8.21 12.95 -11.20
N ASP A 76 9.11 11.98 -11.18
CA ASP A 76 10.55 12.22 -11.06
C ASP A 76 11.27 11.36 -12.09
N SER A 77 11.94 12.04 -13.05
CA SER A 77 12.60 11.39 -14.18
C SER A 77 13.79 10.53 -13.76
N ASP A 78 14.48 10.90 -12.69
CA ASP A 78 15.61 10.13 -12.17
C ASP A 78 15.14 8.82 -11.55
N LEU A 79 14.07 8.87 -10.75
CA LEU A 79 13.46 7.66 -10.22
C LEU A 79 12.88 6.77 -11.32
N GLU A 80 12.27 7.34 -12.36
CA GLU A 80 11.76 6.58 -13.50
C GLU A 80 12.90 5.88 -14.25
N GLU A 81 14.03 6.56 -14.45
CA GLU A 81 15.20 6.00 -15.11
C GLU A 81 15.83 4.87 -14.27
N ARG A 82 15.94 5.02 -12.96
CA ARG A 82 16.40 3.95 -12.07
C ARG A 82 15.47 2.74 -12.14
N ALA A 83 14.18 2.97 -12.04
CA ALA A 83 13.18 1.91 -12.14
C ALA A 83 13.23 1.18 -13.48
N ARG A 84 13.48 1.91 -14.59
CA ARG A 84 13.66 1.34 -15.93
C ARG A 84 14.85 0.40 -15.99
N ARG A 85 16.00 0.80 -15.49
CA ARG A 85 17.21 -0.02 -15.46
C ARG A 85 17.00 -1.37 -14.78
N HIS A 86 16.25 -1.41 -13.69
CA HIS A 86 15.92 -2.66 -13.00
C HIS A 86 14.90 -3.52 -13.74
N LEU A 87 13.92 -2.90 -14.41
CA LEU A 87 12.83 -3.63 -15.06
C LEU A 87 13.13 -4.02 -16.51
N GLU A 88 14.05 -3.34 -17.19
CA GLU A 88 14.38 -3.60 -18.59
C GLU A 88 14.71 -5.07 -18.88
N PRO A 89 15.58 -5.76 -18.09
CA PRO A 89 15.88 -7.18 -18.31
C PRO A 89 14.73 -8.11 -17.90
N LEU A 90 13.79 -7.66 -17.05
CA LEU A 90 12.78 -8.51 -16.42
C LEU A 90 11.40 -8.39 -17.06
N ALA A 91 11.02 -7.18 -17.48
CA ALA A 91 9.69 -6.85 -18.01
C ALA A 91 9.71 -5.60 -18.92
N PRO A 92 10.32 -5.64 -20.10
CA PRO A 92 10.46 -4.46 -20.97
C PRO A 92 9.11 -3.86 -21.40
N ARG A 93 8.05 -4.68 -21.49
CA ARG A 93 6.69 -4.21 -21.83
C ARG A 93 6.08 -3.30 -20.75
N LEU A 94 6.54 -3.39 -19.52
CA LEU A 94 6.05 -2.58 -18.41
C LEU A 94 6.56 -1.14 -18.48
N LEU A 95 7.67 -0.92 -19.17
CA LEU A 95 8.38 0.37 -19.22
C LEU A 95 7.55 1.48 -19.87
N SER A 96 6.72 1.16 -20.86
CA SER A 96 5.93 2.15 -21.60
C SER A 96 4.87 2.85 -20.75
N GLY A 97 4.40 2.21 -19.68
CA GLY A 97 3.38 2.75 -18.79
C GLY A 97 3.86 3.08 -17.39
N LEU A 98 5.16 2.90 -17.11
CA LEU A 98 5.70 3.09 -15.76
C LEU A 98 5.77 4.56 -15.39
N ILE A 99 5.20 4.90 -14.25
CA ILE A 99 5.25 6.24 -13.64
C ILE A 99 5.84 6.10 -12.24
N VAL A 100 6.91 6.84 -11.98
CA VAL A 100 7.53 6.88 -10.65
C VAL A 100 7.67 8.34 -10.19
N GLY A 101 7.49 8.57 -8.89
CA GLY A 101 7.65 9.91 -8.37
C GLY A 101 7.37 10.05 -6.88
N TRP A 102 7.21 11.27 -6.44
CA TRP A 102 7.07 11.63 -5.03
C TRP A 102 5.63 12.00 -4.66
N ASN A 103 5.20 11.53 -3.49
CA ASN A 103 3.91 11.90 -2.93
C ASN A 103 4.07 12.63 -1.59
N PRO A 104 4.03 13.97 -1.57
CA PRO A 104 4.23 14.76 -0.36
C PRO A 104 3.10 14.64 0.68
N ARG A 105 2.04 13.91 0.36
CA ARG A 105 0.96 13.61 1.33
C ARG A 105 1.25 12.39 2.20
N MET A 106 2.25 11.58 1.82
CA MET A 106 2.71 10.47 2.66
C MET A 106 3.32 10.99 3.96
N ARG A 107 3.00 10.33 5.08
CA ARG A 107 3.50 10.72 6.40
C ARG A 107 4.26 9.59 7.09
N THR A 108 3.74 8.39 7.04
CA THR A 108 4.26 7.22 7.73
C THR A 108 4.53 6.04 6.81
N THR A 109 4.11 6.12 5.56
CA THR A 109 4.32 5.09 4.54
C THR A 109 5.55 5.49 3.71
N ALA A 110 6.47 4.57 3.46
CA ALA A 110 7.67 4.82 2.68
C ALA A 110 7.38 4.95 1.19
N GLY A 111 6.61 4.00 0.65
CA GLY A 111 6.19 3.96 -0.73
C GLY A 111 4.80 3.37 -0.91
N VAL A 112 4.28 3.42 -2.11
CA VAL A 112 3.06 2.73 -2.53
C VAL A 112 3.13 2.41 -4.02
N ALA A 113 2.86 1.16 -4.37
CA ALA A 113 2.66 0.71 -5.74
C ALA A 113 1.16 0.65 -6.07
N ILE A 114 0.76 1.24 -7.19
CA ILE A 114 -0.57 1.08 -7.79
C ILE A 114 -0.37 0.18 -9.01
N SER A 115 -0.24 -1.12 -8.75
CA SER A 115 0.16 -2.11 -9.76
C SER A 115 -0.76 -2.15 -10.98
N SER A 116 -2.05 -1.87 -10.81
CA SER A 116 -3.03 -1.80 -11.91
C SER A 116 -2.78 -0.67 -12.92
N ARG A 117 -1.96 0.32 -12.53
CA ARG A 117 -1.60 1.49 -13.34
C ARG A 117 -0.12 1.60 -13.62
N SER A 118 0.69 0.68 -13.10
CA SER A 118 2.15 0.75 -13.12
C SER A 118 2.69 2.06 -12.54
N GLU A 119 2.06 2.56 -11.46
CA GLU A 119 2.46 3.77 -10.76
C GLU A 119 3.14 3.45 -9.43
N ILE A 120 4.25 4.12 -9.16
CA ILE A 120 4.96 4.05 -7.88
C ILE A 120 5.12 5.46 -7.32
N TRP A 121 4.77 5.61 -6.06
CA TRP A 121 4.89 6.88 -5.36
C TRP A 121 5.67 6.71 -4.09
N LEU A 122 6.76 7.44 -3.93
CA LEU A 122 7.63 7.42 -2.76
C LEU A 122 7.38 8.61 -1.84
N ASN A 123 7.69 8.44 -0.57
CA ASN A 123 7.63 9.51 0.42
C ASN A 123 8.86 10.41 0.30
N PRO A 124 8.70 11.73 0.07
CA PRO A 124 9.83 12.65 -0.02
C PRO A 124 10.74 12.65 1.22
N ALA A 125 10.23 12.26 2.40
CA ALA A 125 11.03 12.17 3.61
C ALA A 125 12.16 11.13 3.53
N LEU A 126 12.11 10.17 2.60
CA LEU A 126 13.21 9.23 2.34
C LEU A 126 14.48 9.96 1.94
N ARG A 127 14.39 11.06 1.17
CA ARG A 127 15.55 11.86 0.75
C ARG A 127 16.36 12.40 1.94
N SER A 128 15.72 12.67 3.06
CA SER A 128 16.39 13.14 4.27
C SER A 128 16.95 12.02 5.14
N ILE A 129 16.68 10.76 4.81
CA ILE A 129 17.20 9.58 5.52
C ILE A 129 18.49 9.14 4.81
N SER A 130 18.40 8.55 3.63
CA SER A 130 19.52 8.20 2.78
C SER A 130 19.05 7.85 1.36
N GLU A 131 19.97 7.89 0.41
CA GLU A 131 19.72 7.46 -0.96
C GLU A 131 19.51 5.94 -1.04
N GLU A 132 20.15 5.17 -0.18
CA GLU A 132 19.97 3.73 -0.06
C GLU A 132 18.53 3.35 0.34
N GLU A 133 17.92 4.11 1.25
CA GLU A 133 16.53 3.89 1.64
C GLU A 133 15.54 4.28 0.52
N VAL A 134 15.90 5.27 -0.29
CA VAL A 134 15.14 5.60 -1.51
C VAL A 134 15.17 4.42 -2.48
N GLU A 135 16.38 3.90 -2.78
CA GLU A 135 16.57 2.78 -3.70
C GLU A 135 15.89 1.51 -3.19
N LYS A 136 16.10 1.16 -1.93
CA LYS A 136 15.47 0.02 -1.30
C LYS A 136 13.95 0.09 -1.36
N THR A 137 13.38 1.24 -1.05
CA THR A 137 11.93 1.44 -1.13
C THR A 137 11.45 1.37 -2.59
N LEU A 138 12.19 1.93 -3.53
CA LEU A 138 11.88 1.83 -4.96
C LEU A 138 11.81 0.37 -5.42
N LEU A 139 12.82 -0.44 -5.09
CA LEU A 139 12.86 -1.87 -5.44
C LEU A 139 11.71 -2.66 -4.79
N HIS A 140 11.38 -2.37 -3.54
CA HIS A 140 10.23 -2.95 -2.85
C HIS A 140 8.91 -2.71 -3.62
N GLU A 141 8.67 -1.46 -4.04
CA GLU A 141 7.46 -1.10 -4.78
C GLU A 141 7.50 -1.64 -6.23
N LEU A 142 8.68 -1.71 -6.85
CA LEU A 142 8.86 -2.35 -8.15
C LEU A 142 8.50 -3.85 -8.11
N ALA A 143 8.83 -4.55 -7.02
CA ALA A 143 8.48 -5.95 -6.84
C ALA A 143 6.95 -6.16 -6.86
N HIS A 144 6.16 -5.24 -6.27
CA HIS A 144 4.70 -5.29 -6.35
C HIS A 144 4.19 -5.12 -7.78
N VAL A 145 4.75 -4.17 -8.54
CA VAL A 145 4.35 -3.92 -9.92
C VAL A 145 4.76 -5.08 -10.83
N LEU A 146 5.97 -5.60 -10.67
CA LEU A 146 6.50 -6.74 -11.43
C LEU A 146 5.68 -8.01 -11.19
N ALA A 147 5.41 -8.33 -9.92
CA ALA A 147 4.59 -9.48 -9.56
C ALA A 147 3.20 -9.40 -10.20
N GLN A 148 2.53 -8.25 -10.09
CA GLN A 148 1.22 -8.07 -10.69
C GLN A 148 1.24 -8.13 -12.23
N HIS A 149 2.28 -7.56 -12.86
CA HIS A 149 2.44 -7.61 -14.32
C HIS A 149 2.54 -9.05 -14.83
N ARG A 150 3.31 -9.90 -14.15
CA ARG A 150 3.50 -11.32 -14.52
C ARG A 150 2.22 -12.15 -14.37
N HIS A 151 1.38 -11.81 -13.41
CA HIS A 151 0.17 -12.57 -13.07
C HIS A 151 -1.14 -11.92 -13.56
N GLY A 152 -1.03 -10.81 -14.28
CA GLY A 152 -2.17 -10.12 -14.90
C GLY A 152 -3.19 -9.61 -13.89
N ARG A 153 -4.49 -9.88 -14.13
CA ARG A 153 -5.59 -9.40 -13.27
C ARG A 153 -5.85 -10.24 -12.01
N ARG A 154 -5.08 -11.30 -11.80
CA ARG A 154 -5.23 -12.14 -10.62
C ARG A 154 -4.96 -11.31 -9.35
N ARG A 155 -5.81 -11.47 -8.34
CA ARG A 155 -5.59 -10.87 -7.03
C ARG A 155 -4.44 -11.62 -6.32
N LEU A 156 -3.34 -10.94 -6.10
CA LEU A 156 -2.19 -11.47 -5.38
C LEU A 156 -2.27 -11.11 -3.90
N ALA A 157 -1.72 -11.97 -3.06
CA ALA A 157 -1.52 -11.63 -1.65
C ALA A 157 -0.39 -10.58 -1.55
N PRO A 158 -0.58 -9.49 -0.81
CA PRO A 158 0.51 -8.57 -0.53
C PRO A 158 1.69 -9.34 0.10
N HIS A 159 2.88 -9.17 -0.44
CA HIS A 159 4.10 -9.86 0.02
C HIS A 159 3.98 -11.40 0.02
N GLY A 160 3.18 -11.95 -0.91
CA GLY A 160 3.03 -13.39 -1.17
C GLY A 160 4.21 -13.97 -1.95
N PRO A 161 4.13 -15.28 -2.34
CA PRO A 161 5.19 -15.96 -3.08
C PRO A 161 5.59 -15.22 -4.37
N GLU A 162 4.60 -14.66 -5.09
CA GLU A 162 4.81 -13.94 -6.34
C GLU A 162 5.64 -12.65 -6.14
N TRP A 163 5.36 -11.93 -5.04
CA TRP A 163 6.13 -10.76 -4.65
C TRP A 163 7.54 -11.15 -4.18
N MET A 164 7.67 -12.20 -3.38
CA MET A 164 8.98 -12.70 -2.95
C MET A 164 9.85 -13.10 -4.13
N GLN A 165 9.29 -13.77 -5.15
CA GLN A 165 10.02 -14.10 -6.37
C GLN A 165 10.46 -12.83 -7.12
N ALA A 166 9.59 -11.84 -7.23
CA ALA A 166 9.94 -10.56 -7.84
C ALA A 166 11.07 -9.84 -7.08
N CYS A 167 11.09 -9.94 -5.74
CA CYS A 167 12.20 -9.42 -4.92
C CYS A 167 13.53 -10.13 -5.24
N VAL A 168 13.51 -11.45 -5.39
CA VAL A 168 14.71 -12.21 -5.79
C VAL A 168 15.22 -11.74 -7.14
N ASP A 169 14.35 -11.60 -8.12
CA ASP A 169 14.70 -11.20 -9.48
C ASP A 169 15.21 -9.74 -9.55
N LEU A 170 14.76 -8.88 -8.65
CA LEU A 170 15.24 -7.50 -8.51
C LEU A 170 16.50 -7.37 -7.65
N GLY A 171 17.07 -8.49 -7.17
CA GLY A 171 18.29 -8.49 -6.38
C GLY A 171 18.14 -8.13 -4.91
N ILE A 172 16.91 -8.17 -4.37
CA ILE A 172 16.59 -7.92 -2.95
C ILE A 172 15.96 -9.15 -2.28
N PRO A 173 16.61 -10.32 -2.28
CA PRO A 173 16.08 -11.53 -1.64
C PRO A 173 15.92 -11.31 -0.14
N GLY A 174 14.83 -11.81 0.44
CA GLY A 174 14.57 -11.68 1.89
C GLY A 174 14.13 -10.29 2.33
N GLU A 175 13.68 -9.43 1.39
CA GLU A 175 13.19 -8.09 1.72
C GLU A 175 12.07 -8.15 2.78
N SER A 176 12.12 -7.22 3.73
CA SER A 176 11.14 -7.13 4.80
C SER A 176 9.79 -6.62 4.28
N ARG A 177 8.71 -7.18 4.83
CA ARG A 177 7.33 -6.72 4.51
C ARG A 177 7.03 -5.33 5.06
N THR A 178 7.81 -4.87 6.03
CA THR A 178 7.60 -3.60 6.72
C THR A 178 8.93 -2.89 6.90
N HIS A 179 8.91 -1.57 6.79
CA HIS A 179 10.07 -0.73 7.11
C HIS A 179 10.01 -0.22 8.56
N GLN A 180 11.17 0.03 9.15
CA GLN A 180 11.32 0.66 10.47
C GLN A 180 11.86 2.10 10.35
N LEU A 181 11.46 2.81 9.31
CA LEU A 181 11.93 4.16 9.05
C LEU A 181 11.39 5.16 10.09
N PRO A 182 12.18 6.15 10.50
CA PRO A 182 11.82 7.10 11.55
C PRO A 182 10.85 8.19 11.06
N PHE A 183 9.74 7.77 10.43
CA PHE A 183 8.74 8.71 9.99
C PHE A 183 7.96 9.30 11.17
N ILE A 184 7.89 10.61 11.23
CA ILE A 184 7.10 11.31 12.23
C ILE A 184 5.66 11.34 11.81
N GLY A 185 4.87 10.42 12.34
CA GLY A 185 3.42 10.40 12.16
C GLY A 185 2.76 11.65 12.77
N ARG A 186 1.72 12.15 12.13
CA ARG A 186 0.90 13.21 12.72
C ARG A 186 0.23 12.69 13.99
N ARG A 187 0.59 13.23 15.14
CA ARG A 187 -0.11 12.95 16.39
C ARG A 187 -1.52 13.54 16.31
N MET A 188 -2.52 12.68 16.14
CA MET A 188 -3.90 13.12 16.05
C MET A 188 -4.43 13.46 17.46
N LYS A 189 -5.03 14.66 17.61
CA LYS A 189 -5.66 15.05 18.86
C LYS A 189 -6.84 14.12 19.14
N ARG A 190 -6.87 13.54 20.33
CA ARG A 190 -7.95 12.64 20.77
C ARG A 190 -9.03 13.46 21.43
N HIS A 191 -10.17 13.58 20.77
CA HIS A 191 -11.26 14.47 21.19
C HIS A 191 -12.33 13.79 22.04
N TYR A 192 -12.31 12.46 22.13
CA TYR A 192 -13.32 11.70 22.84
C TYR A 192 -12.69 10.83 23.91
N LEU A 193 -13.35 10.79 25.08
CA LEU A 193 -13.07 9.88 26.17
C LEU A 193 -14.24 8.88 26.24
N LEU A 194 -13.94 7.61 26.21
CA LEU A 194 -14.90 6.51 26.35
C LEU A 194 -14.64 5.85 27.67
N ARG A 195 -15.60 5.86 28.60
CA ARG A 195 -15.46 5.30 29.93
C ARG A 195 -16.43 4.13 30.11
N CYS A 196 -15.94 3.02 30.67
CA CYS A 196 -16.77 1.88 31.03
C CYS A 196 -17.48 2.12 32.37
N PRO A 197 -18.80 1.99 32.46
CA PRO A 197 -19.51 2.10 33.74
C PRO A 197 -19.26 0.92 34.67
N GLY A 198 -18.82 -0.25 34.15
CA GLY A 198 -18.56 -1.44 34.96
C GLY A 198 -17.19 -1.44 35.62
N CYS A 199 -16.10 -1.19 34.86
CA CYS A 199 -14.72 -1.24 35.37
C CYS A 199 -14.02 0.12 35.45
N ASN A 200 -14.72 1.21 35.10
CA ASN A 200 -14.18 2.59 35.03
C ASN A 200 -12.99 2.78 34.07
N GLU A 201 -12.60 1.79 33.32
CA GLU A 201 -11.52 1.92 32.33
C GLU A 201 -11.88 2.96 31.27
N SER A 202 -10.89 3.75 30.90
CA SER A 202 -11.07 4.88 29.97
C SER A 202 -10.20 4.75 28.74
N HIS A 203 -10.79 4.98 27.56
CA HIS A 203 -10.12 4.93 26.27
C HIS A 203 -10.27 6.26 25.55
N GLU A 204 -9.18 6.80 25.06
CA GLU A 204 -9.20 8.03 24.28
C GLU A 204 -9.31 7.74 22.78
N ARG A 205 -10.18 8.47 22.06
CA ARG A 205 -10.36 8.32 20.61
C ARG A 205 -10.36 9.67 19.88
N VAL A 206 -9.92 9.62 18.63
CA VAL A 206 -9.92 10.75 17.70
C VAL A 206 -11.35 11.08 17.24
N ARG A 207 -12.17 10.04 17.04
CA ARG A 207 -13.56 10.15 16.56
C ARG A 207 -14.50 9.40 17.50
N ALA A 208 -15.72 9.89 17.64
CA ALA A 208 -16.76 9.16 18.31
C ALA A 208 -17.08 7.86 17.56
N PRO A 209 -17.39 6.76 18.25
CA PRO A 209 -17.86 5.53 17.61
C PRO A 209 -19.22 5.82 16.94
N ARG A 210 -19.41 5.31 15.73
CA ARG A 210 -20.67 5.45 14.96
C ARG A 210 -21.78 4.53 15.46
N ARG A 211 -21.42 3.47 16.18
CA ARG A 211 -22.35 2.49 16.78
C ARG A 211 -22.07 2.40 18.27
N ALA A 212 -23.05 1.88 19.03
CA ALA A 212 -22.83 1.54 20.42
C ALA A 212 -21.68 0.54 20.54
N VAL A 213 -20.75 0.82 21.44
CA VAL A 213 -19.61 -0.04 21.76
C VAL A 213 -19.58 -0.35 23.24
N ALA A 214 -19.21 -1.56 23.61
CA ALA A 214 -19.09 -1.97 25.00
C ALA A 214 -17.64 -2.26 25.37
N CYS A 215 -17.35 -2.26 26.66
CA CYS A 215 -16.05 -2.63 27.20
C CYS A 215 -15.77 -4.11 26.93
N LEU A 216 -14.75 -4.40 26.12
CA LEU A 216 -14.41 -5.76 25.74
C LEU A 216 -13.98 -6.61 26.94
N ALA A 217 -13.22 -6.03 27.88
CA ALA A 217 -12.81 -6.73 29.10
C ALA A 217 -14.01 -7.18 29.92
N CYS A 218 -14.95 -6.26 30.23
CA CYS A 218 -16.16 -6.62 30.97
C CYS A 218 -17.05 -7.61 30.22
N CYS A 219 -17.18 -7.45 28.89
CA CYS A 219 -17.96 -8.38 28.09
C CYS A 219 -17.33 -9.78 28.09
N ARG A 220 -16.01 -9.89 28.02
CA ARG A 220 -15.31 -11.18 28.12
C ARG A 220 -15.52 -11.86 29.48
N THR A 221 -15.39 -11.09 30.55
CA THR A 221 -15.50 -11.61 31.92
C THR A 221 -16.94 -12.02 32.28
N HIS A 222 -17.94 -11.26 31.81
CA HIS A 222 -19.31 -11.38 32.31
C HIS A 222 -20.36 -11.80 31.26
N ASN A 223 -20.00 -11.88 29.98
CA ASN A 223 -20.92 -12.17 28.89
C ASN A 223 -20.25 -12.88 27.71
N ASN A 224 -19.30 -13.76 27.97
CA ASN A 224 -18.61 -14.59 26.97
C ASN A 224 -18.08 -13.80 25.73
N GLY A 225 -17.74 -12.53 25.92
CA GLY A 225 -17.25 -11.65 24.86
C GLY A 225 -18.34 -11.01 24.00
N ALA A 226 -19.60 -11.39 24.15
CA ALA A 226 -20.72 -10.76 23.43
C ALA A 226 -21.02 -9.36 23.99
N TYR A 227 -21.53 -8.49 23.11
CA TYR A 227 -21.99 -7.14 23.51
C TYR A 227 -23.05 -7.23 24.60
N HIS A 228 -22.93 -6.40 25.64
CA HIS A 228 -23.94 -6.25 26.67
C HIS A 228 -24.12 -4.77 27.03
N GLU A 229 -25.35 -4.29 27.07
CA GLU A 229 -25.70 -2.89 27.29
C GLU A 229 -25.17 -2.32 28.63
N ARG A 230 -25.13 -3.15 29.69
CA ARG A 230 -24.54 -2.79 31.00
C ARG A 230 -23.11 -2.29 30.90
N PHE A 231 -22.34 -2.74 29.90
CA PHE A 231 -20.94 -2.39 29.70
C PHE A 231 -20.74 -1.43 28.53
N ARG A 232 -21.83 -0.82 28.03
CA ARG A 232 -21.78 0.20 26.99
C ARG A 232 -20.93 1.37 27.44
N LEU A 233 -19.98 1.77 26.61
CA LEU A 233 -19.06 2.85 26.92
C LEU A 233 -19.78 4.20 26.85
N LEU A 234 -19.63 5.00 27.91
CA LEU A 234 -20.07 6.38 27.97
C LEU A 234 -19.08 7.24 27.15
N VAL A 235 -19.60 7.97 26.18
CA VAL A 235 -18.78 8.78 25.26
C VAL A 235 -18.88 10.24 25.68
N THR A 236 -17.77 10.83 26.08
CA THR A 236 -17.67 12.25 26.42
C THR A 236 -16.72 12.94 25.44
N ARG A 237 -17.11 14.08 24.91
CA ARG A 237 -16.22 14.94 24.12
C ARG A 237 -15.36 15.75 25.08
N LYS A 238 -14.04 15.70 24.92
CA LYS A 238 -13.11 16.56 25.67
C LYS A 238 -13.33 18.00 25.22
N SER A 239 -13.63 18.90 26.13
CA SER A 239 -13.56 20.34 25.89
C SER A 239 -12.10 20.66 25.51
N GLY A 240 -11.91 21.31 24.38
CA GLY A 240 -10.56 21.71 23.96
C GLY A 240 -10.07 22.86 24.84
N ASN A 241 -8.95 22.67 25.47
CA ASN A 241 -8.05 23.75 25.83
C ASN A 241 -7.20 24.07 24.63
#